data_0c97a54c281ec7b298172a2874f9796d
#
_entry.id   0c97a54c281ec7b298172a2874f9796d
#
_cell.length_a   1.000
_cell.length_b   1.000
_cell.length_c   1.000
_cell.angle_alpha   90.00
_cell.angle_beta   90.00
_cell.angle_gamma   90.00
#
_symmetry.space_group_name_H-M   'P 1'
#
loop_
_entity.id
_entity.type
_entity.pdbx_description
1 polymer ?
#
loop_
_entity_poly.entity_id
_entity_poly.type
_entity_poly.pdbx_seq_one_letter_code
_entity_poly.pdbx_strand_id
1 'polypeptide(L)'
;MTTQRTTTADAMTTLELTPTFDVTYLPRTIEALLAETAKPLHRAILKNDLRHALLEISGYWDQILVPELTIAEPVYRVSERGQVHVLTGHAAVERFYREVHATGQHVMAARTLNMAVGDFGVITEAVWNHMTPGATLVGEIPAADPHAHYLISHHIMQNFAYTSDAKLIGERVYDDPASYRYEKLAPADVVTPAIAREQPAPFLARATLDELSRGAAGSTGACRADRITLF
;
A
#
# COMPACT_ATOMS: atom_id res chain seq x y z
N MET A 1 41.65 -20.76 40.36
CA MET A 1 41.58 -20.30 38.94
C MET A 1 40.12 -20.17 38.57
N THR A 2 39.58 -18.96 38.66
CA THR A 2 38.17 -18.68 38.41
C THR A 2 38.07 -18.02 37.04
N THR A 3 37.52 -18.76 36.09
CA THR A 3 37.33 -18.28 34.70
C THR A 3 36.11 -17.37 34.67
N GLN A 4 36.33 -16.07 34.52
CA GLN A 4 35.27 -15.11 34.22
C GLN A 4 34.79 -15.34 32.79
N ARG A 5 33.50 -15.69 32.64
CA ARG A 5 32.77 -15.64 31.37
C ARG A 5 32.40 -14.19 31.10
N THR A 6 33.05 -13.62 30.09
CA THR A 6 32.68 -12.33 29.52
C THR A 6 31.43 -12.56 28.65
N THR A 7 30.28 -12.15 29.12
CA THR A 7 29.09 -12.04 28.29
C THR A 7 29.26 -10.81 27.42
N THR A 8 29.53 -11.01 26.13
CA THR A 8 29.34 -10.01 25.09
C THR A 8 27.85 -9.74 24.99
N ALA A 9 27.40 -8.60 25.50
CA ALA A 9 26.10 -8.06 25.16
C ALA A 9 26.11 -7.78 23.66
N ASP A 10 25.29 -8.52 22.91
CA ASP A 10 24.98 -8.16 21.53
C ASP A 10 24.40 -6.75 21.54
N ALA A 11 25.14 -5.82 20.95
CA ALA A 11 24.65 -4.49 20.66
C ALA A 11 23.54 -4.66 19.61
N MET A 12 22.30 -4.68 20.07
CA MET A 12 21.17 -4.40 19.19
C MET A 12 21.41 -2.99 18.64
N THR A 13 21.85 -2.94 17.40
CA THR A 13 21.88 -1.71 16.64
C THR A 13 20.42 -1.30 16.48
N THR A 14 19.97 -0.38 17.33
CA THR A 14 18.74 0.35 17.08
C THR A 14 18.98 1.06 15.76
N LEU A 15 18.35 0.58 14.67
CA LEU A 15 18.29 1.33 13.44
C LEU A 15 17.64 2.66 13.81
N GLU A 16 18.41 3.72 13.90
CA GLU A 16 17.89 5.08 13.96
C GLU A 16 17.18 5.31 12.64
N LEU A 17 15.87 5.13 12.72
CA LEU A 17 14.93 5.37 11.66
C LEU A 17 14.82 6.88 11.49
N THR A 18 15.70 7.49 10.68
CA THR A 18 15.37 8.79 10.10
C THR A 18 14.13 8.58 9.25
N PRO A 19 12.97 9.11 9.62
CA PRO A 19 11.74 8.92 8.87
C PRO A 19 11.80 9.79 7.62
N THR A 20 12.42 9.30 6.57
CA THR A 20 12.18 9.86 5.25
C THR A 20 10.82 9.35 4.80
N PHE A 21 9.80 10.17 4.99
CA PHE A 21 8.50 9.93 4.40
C PHE A 21 8.58 10.27 2.91
N ASP A 22 8.60 9.25 2.06
CA ASP A 22 8.81 9.40 0.62
C ASP A 22 7.69 8.68 -0.14
N VAL A 23 6.70 9.43 -0.57
CA VAL A 23 5.56 8.91 -1.36
C VAL A 23 5.97 8.37 -2.72
N THR A 24 7.21 8.58 -3.17
CA THR A 24 7.71 8.07 -4.44
C THR A 24 8.47 6.75 -4.29
N TYR A 25 8.71 6.27 -3.07
CA TYR A 25 9.46 5.04 -2.83
C TYR A 25 8.75 3.81 -3.40
N LEU A 26 7.45 3.64 -3.11
CA LEU A 26 6.65 2.53 -3.64
C LEU A 26 6.60 2.55 -5.19
N PRO A 27 6.23 3.66 -5.87
CA PRO A 27 6.25 3.72 -7.33
C PRO A 27 7.62 3.37 -7.93
N ARG A 28 8.71 3.86 -7.37
CA ARG A 28 10.07 3.52 -7.86
C ARG A 28 10.38 2.04 -7.71
N THR A 29 9.97 1.43 -6.60
CA THR A 29 10.16 -0.01 -6.37
C THR A 29 9.39 -0.85 -7.38
N ILE A 30 8.14 -0.49 -7.67
CA ILE A 30 7.33 -1.19 -8.69
C ILE A 30 7.93 -1.00 -10.09
N GLU A 31 8.37 0.22 -10.46
CA GLU A 31 9.03 0.46 -11.76
C GLU A 31 10.32 -0.36 -11.90
N ALA A 32 11.13 -0.49 -10.84
CA ALA A 32 12.34 -1.32 -10.85
C ALA A 32 11.99 -2.81 -11.06
N LEU A 33 11.02 -3.33 -10.32
CA LEU A 33 10.56 -4.72 -10.49
C LEU A 33 9.97 -4.95 -11.90
N LEU A 34 9.22 -3.98 -12.43
CA LEU A 34 8.66 -4.02 -13.77
C LEU A 34 9.76 -4.09 -14.85
N ALA A 35 10.88 -3.38 -14.67
CA ALA A 35 12.00 -3.41 -15.59
C ALA A 35 12.67 -4.80 -15.69
N GLU A 36 12.71 -5.55 -14.59
CA GLU A 36 13.29 -6.88 -14.50
C GLU A 36 12.30 -8.01 -14.85
N THR A 37 11.00 -7.71 -14.91
CA THR A 37 9.94 -8.70 -15.15
C THR A 37 9.75 -8.95 -16.63
N ALA A 38 9.96 -10.21 -17.10
CA ALA A 38 9.82 -10.58 -18.51
C ALA A 38 8.40 -11.09 -18.87
N LYS A 39 7.70 -11.79 -17.95
CA LYS A 39 6.40 -12.43 -18.23
C LYS A 39 5.31 -11.40 -18.49
N PRO A 40 4.61 -11.46 -19.64
CA PRO A 40 3.62 -10.44 -20.02
C PRO A 40 2.51 -10.22 -18.98
N LEU A 41 1.94 -11.30 -18.43
CA LEU A 41 0.91 -11.20 -17.38
C LEU A 41 1.44 -10.48 -16.14
N HIS A 42 2.63 -10.83 -15.65
CA HIS A 42 3.23 -10.18 -14.48
C HIS A 42 3.50 -8.70 -14.72
N ARG A 43 3.94 -8.35 -15.94
CA ARG A 43 4.11 -6.94 -16.34
C ARG A 43 2.79 -6.17 -16.34
N ALA A 44 1.72 -6.80 -16.85
CA ALA A 44 0.39 -6.19 -16.84
C ALA A 44 -0.15 -6.00 -15.42
N ILE A 45 0.04 -6.99 -14.55
CA ILE A 45 -0.31 -6.91 -13.13
C ILE A 45 0.46 -5.77 -12.45
N LEU A 46 1.79 -5.71 -12.59
CA LEU A 46 2.61 -4.66 -12.00
C LEU A 46 2.27 -3.26 -12.50
N LYS A 47 1.87 -3.11 -13.76
CA LYS A 47 1.41 -1.82 -14.30
C LYS A 47 0.09 -1.38 -13.65
N ASN A 48 -0.85 -2.32 -13.48
CA ASN A 48 -2.11 -2.02 -12.80
C ASN A 48 -1.86 -1.67 -11.33
N ASP A 49 -1.02 -2.44 -10.64
CA ASP A 49 -0.61 -2.22 -9.25
C ASP A 49 0.05 -0.85 -9.06
N LEU A 50 0.98 -0.49 -9.94
CA LEU A 50 1.61 0.84 -9.97
C LEU A 50 0.58 1.95 -10.13
N ARG A 51 -0.35 1.79 -11.07
CA ARG A 51 -1.39 2.78 -11.31
C ARG A 51 -2.32 2.90 -10.11
N HIS A 52 -2.74 1.79 -9.52
CA HIS A 52 -3.55 1.75 -8.32
C HIS A 52 -2.86 2.53 -7.18
N ALA A 53 -1.63 2.16 -6.84
CA ALA A 53 -0.86 2.81 -5.79
C ALA A 53 -0.69 4.33 -6.02
N LEU A 54 -0.43 4.74 -7.25
CA LEU A 54 -0.29 6.16 -7.61
C LEU A 54 -1.61 6.92 -7.45
N LEU A 55 -2.73 6.35 -7.87
CA LEU A 55 -4.05 6.97 -7.75
C LEU A 55 -4.45 7.13 -6.28
N GLU A 56 -4.20 6.10 -5.46
CA GLU A 56 -4.53 6.11 -4.05
C GLU A 56 -3.71 7.17 -3.29
N ILE A 57 -2.38 7.13 -3.40
CA ILE A 57 -1.46 8.08 -2.73
C ILE A 57 -1.73 9.53 -3.19
N SER A 58 -2.05 9.73 -4.46
CA SER A 58 -2.35 11.06 -5.01
C SER A 58 -3.78 11.55 -4.70
N GLY A 59 -4.63 10.69 -4.11
CA GLY A 59 -6.01 11.01 -3.77
C GLY A 59 -6.97 11.07 -4.97
N TYR A 60 -6.65 10.36 -6.07
CA TYR A 60 -7.53 10.17 -7.24
C TYR A 60 -8.30 8.85 -7.12
N TRP A 61 -8.85 8.59 -5.95
CA TRP A 61 -9.49 7.32 -5.58
C TRP A 61 -10.66 6.93 -6.50
N ASP A 62 -11.37 7.90 -7.05
CA ASP A 62 -12.48 7.73 -7.98
C ASP A 62 -12.08 7.09 -9.33
N GLN A 63 -10.77 7.00 -9.61
CA GLN A 63 -10.21 6.40 -10.82
C GLN A 63 -9.64 4.98 -10.57
N ILE A 64 -9.68 4.46 -9.35
CA ILE A 64 -9.18 3.12 -9.02
C ILE A 64 -10.13 2.05 -9.52
N LEU A 65 -11.44 2.22 -9.29
CA LEU A 65 -12.47 1.21 -9.53
C LEU A 65 -13.05 1.27 -10.95
N VAL A 66 -12.28 1.73 -11.93
CA VAL A 66 -12.73 1.75 -13.32
C VAL A 66 -12.69 0.33 -13.93
N PRO A 67 -13.60 -0.02 -14.87
CA PRO A 67 -13.72 -1.38 -15.42
C PRO A 67 -12.46 -1.91 -16.13
N GLU A 68 -11.57 -1.02 -16.53
CA GLU A 68 -10.29 -1.36 -17.16
C GLU A 68 -9.27 -1.92 -16.15
N LEU A 69 -9.36 -1.49 -14.90
CA LEU A 69 -8.39 -1.81 -13.84
C LEU A 69 -8.93 -2.80 -12.82
N THR A 70 -10.23 -2.79 -12.57
CA THR A 70 -10.85 -3.56 -11.48
C THR A 70 -12.07 -4.33 -12.00
N ILE A 71 -12.33 -5.51 -11.43
CA ILE A 71 -13.55 -6.26 -11.72
C ILE A 71 -14.79 -5.53 -11.17
N ALA A 72 -15.99 -5.89 -11.67
CA ALA A 72 -17.23 -5.25 -11.27
C ALA A 72 -17.57 -5.40 -9.78
N GLU A 73 -17.22 -6.54 -9.19
CA GLU A 73 -17.51 -6.88 -7.79
C GLU A 73 -16.21 -7.17 -7.01
N PRO A 74 -15.38 -6.14 -6.72
CA PRO A 74 -14.15 -6.32 -5.97
C PRO A 74 -14.44 -6.70 -4.50
N VAL A 75 -13.52 -7.44 -3.88
CA VAL A 75 -13.62 -7.80 -2.47
C VAL A 75 -12.34 -7.40 -1.75
N TYR A 76 -12.47 -6.48 -0.80
CA TYR A 76 -11.37 -6.06 0.05
C TYR A 76 -11.54 -6.64 1.45
N ARG A 77 -10.46 -7.15 2.01
CA ARG A 77 -10.39 -7.60 3.39
C ARG A 77 -9.24 -6.88 4.07
N VAL A 78 -9.59 -5.91 4.88
CA VAL A 78 -8.62 -5.08 5.61
C VAL A 78 -8.63 -5.49 7.09
N SER A 79 -7.51 -6.03 7.56
CA SER A 79 -7.25 -6.28 8.97
C SER A 79 -6.34 -5.17 9.47
N GLU A 80 -6.88 -4.30 10.30
CA GLU A 80 -6.16 -3.15 10.83
C GLU A 80 -6.50 -2.93 12.30
N ARG A 81 -5.47 -2.75 13.13
CA ARG A 81 -5.59 -2.50 14.59
C ARG A 81 -6.46 -3.54 15.31
N GLY A 82 -6.33 -4.81 14.90
CA GLY A 82 -7.11 -5.91 15.47
C GLY A 82 -8.58 -5.96 15.04
N GLN A 83 -8.98 -5.12 14.10
CA GLN A 83 -10.32 -5.12 13.49
C GLN A 83 -10.23 -5.70 12.07
N VAL A 84 -11.29 -6.35 11.63
CA VAL A 84 -11.38 -6.90 10.27
C VAL A 84 -12.58 -6.31 9.58
N HIS A 85 -12.32 -5.64 8.46
CA HIS A 85 -13.34 -5.09 7.57
C HIS A 85 -13.39 -5.90 6.29
N VAL A 86 -14.57 -6.37 5.89
CA VAL A 86 -14.80 -7.02 4.60
C VAL A 86 -15.71 -6.13 3.79
N LEU A 87 -15.19 -5.61 2.68
CA LEU A 87 -15.87 -4.71 1.77
C LEU A 87 -16.17 -5.48 0.50
N THR A 88 -17.45 -5.70 0.20
CA THR A 88 -17.88 -6.49 -0.97
C THR A 88 -18.58 -5.59 -1.96
N GLY A 89 -18.10 -5.63 -3.20
CA GLY A 89 -18.66 -4.91 -4.33
C GLY A 89 -18.19 -3.46 -4.43
N HIS A 90 -18.38 -2.89 -5.61
CA HIS A 90 -17.91 -1.56 -5.99
C HIS A 90 -18.31 -0.47 -4.97
N ALA A 91 -19.58 -0.40 -4.60
CA ALA A 91 -20.09 0.66 -3.74
C ALA A 91 -19.50 0.64 -2.32
N ALA A 92 -19.17 -0.54 -1.78
CA ALA A 92 -18.55 -0.66 -0.46
C ALA A 92 -17.08 -0.20 -0.50
N VAL A 93 -16.34 -0.59 -1.53
CA VAL A 93 -14.93 -0.21 -1.71
C VAL A 93 -14.81 1.28 -2.04
N GLU A 94 -15.70 1.81 -2.89
CA GLU A 94 -15.76 3.25 -3.20
C GLU A 94 -15.97 4.10 -1.93
N ARG A 95 -16.90 3.69 -1.07
CA ARG A 95 -17.15 4.38 0.21
C ARG A 95 -15.92 4.37 1.10
N PHE A 96 -15.21 3.26 1.19
CA PHE A 96 -13.96 3.13 1.94
C PHE A 96 -12.91 4.14 1.45
N TYR A 97 -12.62 4.20 0.16
CA TYR A 97 -11.67 5.17 -0.39
C TYR A 97 -12.10 6.62 -0.15
N ARG A 98 -13.38 6.91 -0.26
CA ARG A 98 -13.93 8.24 0.02
C ARG A 98 -13.68 8.65 1.47
N GLU A 99 -13.87 7.74 2.42
CA GLU A 99 -13.63 7.98 3.85
C GLU A 99 -12.15 8.18 4.15
N VAL A 100 -11.27 7.32 3.62
CA VAL A 100 -9.81 7.44 3.75
C VAL A 100 -9.32 8.79 3.19
N HIS A 101 -9.85 9.20 2.04
CA HIS A 101 -9.50 10.48 1.44
C HIS A 101 -10.04 11.67 2.25
N ALA A 102 -11.30 11.62 2.70
CA ALA A 102 -11.93 12.70 3.46
C ALA A 102 -11.22 12.97 4.80
N THR A 103 -10.61 11.95 5.40
CA THR A 103 -9.85 12.05 6.65
C THR A 103 -8.36 12.36 6.45
N GLY A 104 -7.88 12.44 5.19
CA GLY A 104 -6.47 12.66 4.85
C GLY A 104 -5.56 11.45 5.08
N GLN A 105 -6.10 10.27 5.39
CA GLN A 105 -5.34 9.06 5.68
C GLN A 105 -4.69 8.43 4.43
N HIS A 106 -5.03 8.91 3.23
CA HIS A 106 -4.36 8.53 1.98
C HIS A 106 -2.92 9.08 1.85
N VAL A 107 -2.49 10.00 2.73
CA VAL A 107 -1.10 10.46 2.76
C VAL A 107 -0.25 9.40 3.43
N MET A 108 0.26 8.48 2.62
CA MET A 108 0.95 7.28 3.09
C MET A 108 2.16 6.93 2.20
N ALA A 109 3.11 6.22 2.77
CA ALA A 109 4.31 5.77 2.06
C ALA A 109 4.85 4.47 2.67
N ALA A 110 5.34 3.57 1.84
CA ALA A 110 6.16 2.48 2.31
C ALA A 110 7.54 3.01 2.71
N ARG A 111 8.10 2.51 3.81
CA ARG A 111 9.45 2.80 4.26
C ARG A 111 10.43 1.69 3.90
N THR A 112 10.00 0.44 4.09
CA THR A 112 10.67 -0.75 3.59
C THR A 112 9.65 -1.53 2.80
N LEU A 113 10.07 -2.18 1.73
CA LEU A 113 9.16 -2.91 0.86
C LEU A 113 9.86 -4.11 0.26
N ASN A 114 9.34 -5.29 0.57
CA ASN A 114 9.58 -6.52 -0.17
C ASN A 114 8.35 -6.78 -1.05
N MET A 115 8.56 -7.08 -2.32
CA MET A 115 7.47 -7.29 -3.27
C MET A 115 7.75 -8.49 -4.16
N ALA A 116 6.71 -9.28 -4.40
CA ALA A 116 6.75 -10.39 -5.36
C ALA A 116 5.51 -10.38 -6.24
N VAL A 117 5.67 -10.70 -7.53
CA VAL A 117 4.59 -10.85 -8.50
C VAL A 117 4.48 -12.30 -8.97
N GLY A 118 3.25 -12.81 -9.04
CA GLY A 118 2.91 -14.14 -9.55
C GLY A 118 1.67 -14.10 -10.42
N ASP A 119 1.24 -15.27 -10.94
CA ASP A 119 0.01 -15.37 -11.74
C ASP A 119 -1.27 -15.02 -10.96
N PHE A 120 -1.20 -15.11 -9.63
CA PHE A 120 -2.29 -14.75 -8.73
C PHE A 120 -2.37 -13.25 -8.43
N GLY A 121 -1.27 -12.48 -8.66
CA GLY A 121 -1.20 -11.08 -8.29
C GLY A 121 0.12 -10.66 -7.65
N VAL A 122 0.04 -9.72 -6.70
CA VAL A 122 1.18 -9.13 -6.00
C VAL A 122 1.07 -9.41 -4.51
N ILE A 123 2.19 -9.78 -3.89
CA ILE A 123 2.34 -9.83 -2.43
C ILE A 123 3.39 -8.80 -2.02
N THR A 124 3.10 -8.06 -0.96
CA THR A 124 4.04 -7.12 -0.35
C THR A 124 4.18 -7.37 1.14
N GLU A 125 5.37 -7.10 1.67
CA GLU A 125 5.66 -6.95 3.09
C GLU A 125 6.37 -5.61 3.27
N ALA A 126 5.87 -4.77 4.15
CA ALA A 126 6.36 -3.41 4.30
C ALA A 126 6.33 -2.91 5.74
N VAL A 127 7.13 -1.90 6.04
CA VAL A 127 6.81 -0.91 7.06
C VAL A 127 6.05 0.20 6.38
N TRP A 128 4.80 0.38 6.78
CA TRP A 128 3.89 1.36 6.21
C TRP A 128 3.79 2.58 7.12
N ASN A 129 3.86 3.76 6.54
CA ASN A 129 3.80 5.03 7.21
C ASN A 129 2.58 5.82 6.76
N HIS A 130 1.82 6.39 7.71
CA HIS A 130 0.70 7.27 7.45
C HIS A 130 0.92 8.63 8.10
N MET A 131 0.68 9.73 7.37
CA MET A 131 0.53 11.06 7.94
C MET A 131 -0.90 11.24 8.43
N THR A 132 -1.08 11.33 9.74
CA THR A 132 -2.43 11.33 10.34
C THR A 132 -2.66 12.59 11.14
N PRO A 133 -3.77 13.33 10.90
CA PRO A 133 -4.14 14.44 11.76
C PRO A 133 -4.44 13.97 13.18
N GLY A 134 -3.92 14.67 14.18
CA GLY A 134 -4.12 14.29 15.59
C GLY A 134 -5.57 14.28 16.03
N ALA A 135 -6.42 15.07 15.38
CA ALA A 135 -7.86 15.07 15.66
C ALA A 135 -8.52 13.69 15.44
N THR A 136 -8.00 12.86 14.51
CA THR A 136 -8.51 11.50 14.25
C THR A 136 -8.01 10.48 15.28
N LEU A 137 -6.98 10.82 16.04
CA LEU A 137 -6.36 9.97 17.07
C LEU A 137 -6.87 10.24 18.48
N VAL A 138 -7.73 11.24 18.66
CA VAL A 138 -8.33 11.55 19.97
C VAL A 138 -9.19 10.37 20.45
N GLY A 139 -8.85 9.84 21.61
CA GLY A 139 -9.50 8.65 22.17
C GLY A 139 -8.84 7.32 21.75
N GLU A 140 -7.98 7.32 20.76
CA GLU A 140 -7.24 6.14 20.28
C GLU A 140 -5.88 6.03 20.98
N ILE A 141 -5.15 7.14 21.06
CA ILE A 141 -3.91 7.22 21.83
C ILE A 141 -4.05 8.21 22.98
N PRO A 142 -3.53 7.87 24.18
CA PRO A 142 -3.55 8.78 25.30
C PRO A 142 -2.82 10.09 25.00
N ALA A 143 -3.44 11.22 25.32
CA ALA A 143 -2.86 12.55 25.15
C ALA A 143 -2.53 12.95 23.70
N ALA A 144 -3.25 12.40 22.69
CA ALA A 144 -3.15 12.92 21.33
C ALA A 144 -3.48 14.42 21.30
N ASP A 145 -2.58 15.19 20.68
CA ASP A 145 -2.82 16.61 20.43
C ASP A 145 -3.66 16.76 19.16
N PRO A 146 -4.93 17.21 19.24
CA PRO A 146 -5.80 17.31 18.07
C PRO A 146 -5.31 18.31 17.01
N HIS A 147 -4.41 19.22 17.39
CA HIS A 147 -3.86 20.25 16.48
C HIS A 147 -2.53 19.85 15.83
N ALA A 148 -1.97 18.69 16.20
CA ALA A 148 -0.73 18.17 15.62
C ALA A 148 -0.99 17.19 14.49
N HIS A 149 0.09 16.82 13.77
CA HIS A 149 0.13 15.65 12.90
C HIS A 149 1.03 14.58 13.52
N TYR A 150 0.73 13.34 13.19
CA TYR A 150 1.47 12.18 13.65
C TYR A 150 1.90 11.33 12.46
N LEU A 151 3.12 10.79 12.53
CA LEU A 151 3.54 9.68 11.71
C LEU A 151 3.16 8.40 12.43
N ILE A 152 2.30 7.62 11.80
CA ILE A 152 1.96 6.26 12.27
C ILE A 152 2.74 5.28 11.42
N SER A 153 3.56 4.44 12.05
CA SER A 153 4.34 3.40 11.38
C SER A 153 3.90 2.04 11.89
N HIS A 154 3.72 1.06 10.99
CA HIS A 154 3.40 -0.32 11.36
C HIS A 154 3.86 -1.31 10.29
N HIS A 155 4.04 -2.57 10.68
CA HIS A 155 4.30 -3.66 9.75
C HIS A 155 2.99 -4.11 9.09
N ILE A 156 3.07 -4.39 7.78
CA ILE A 156 1.93 -4.77 6.97
C ILE A 156 2.33 -5.84 5.96
N MET A 157 1.43 -6.80 5.74
CA MET A 157 1.44 -7.68 4.58
C MET A 157 0.21 -7.41 3.73
N GLN A 158 0.40 -7.33 2.41
CA GLN A 158 -0.70 -7.11 1.47
C GLN A 158 -0.67 -8.18 0.37
N ASN A 159 -1.85 -8.57 -0.06
CA ASN A 159 -2.05 -9.44 -1.22
C ASN A 159 -3.08 -8.79 -2.13
N PHE A 160 -2.62 -8.32 -3.27
CA PHE A 160 -3.44 -7.77 -4.34
C PHE A 160 -3.70 -8.89 -5.35
N ALA A 161 -4.91 -9.41 -5.38
CA ALA A 161 -5.30 -10.50 -6.28
C ALA A 161 -5.73 -9.94 -7.64
N TYR A 162 -5.27 -10.57 -8.72
CA TYR A 162 -5.55 -10.15 -10.11
C TYR A 162 -6.10 -11.30 -10.94
N THR A 163 -6.91 -10.95 -11.93
CA THR A 163 -7.41 -11.87 -12.96
C THR A 163 -6.31 -12.21 -13.96
N SER A 164 -6.57 -13.20 -14.84
CA SER A 164 -5.67 -13.54 -15.97
C SER A 164 -5.54 -12.44 -17.03
N ASP A 165 -6.43 -11.45 -17.04
CA ASP A 165 -6.35 -10.24 -17.84
C ASP A 165 -5.91 -9.00 -17.01
N ALA A 166 -5.26 -9.25 -15.86
CA ALA A 166 -4.64 -8.28 -14.98
C ALA A 166 -5.59 -7.22 -14.41
N LYS A 167 -6.87 -7.54 -14.19
CA LYS A 167 -7.80 -6.69 -13.42
C LYS A 167 -7.73 -7.03 -11.95
N LEU A 168 -7.75 -6.02 -11.09
CA LEU A 168 -7.77 -6.20 -9.64
C LEU A 168 -9.07 -6.90 -9.20
N ILE A 169 -8.92 -8.02 -8.50
CA ILE A 169 -10.04 -8.74 -7.87
C ILE A 169 -10.33 -8.15 -6.49
N GLY A 170 -9.30 -7.67 -5.82
CA GLY A 170 -9.40 -7.07 -4.50
C GLY A 170 -8.10 -7.16 -3.72
N GLU A 171 -8.16 -6.65 -2.51
CA GLU A 171 -7.03 -6.56 -1.60
C GLU A 171 -7.24 -7.37 -0.33
N ARG A 172 -6.17 -7.93 0.20
CA ARG A 172 -6.09 -8.49 1.54
C ARG A 172 -4.95 -7.83 2.27
N VAL A 173 -5.30 -7.06 3.28
CA VAL A 173 -4.35 -6.29 4.09
C VAL A 173 -4.30 -6.90 5.48
N TYR A 174 -3.11 -7.14 5.99
CA TYR A 174 -2.86 -7.69 7.32
C TYR A 174 -1.78 -6.85 7.99
N ASP A 175 -2.14 -6.17 9.05
CA ASP A 175 -1.19 -5.48 9.90
C ASP A 175 -0.69 -6.35 11.06
N ASP A 176 0.42 -5.94 11.67
CA ASP A 176 0.82 -6.42 12.98
C ASP A 176 0.42 -5.38 14.06
N PRO A 177 -0.64 -5.63 14.85
CA PRO A 177 -1.12 -4.69 15.85
C PRO A 177 -0.08 -4.35 16.93
N ALA A 178 0.95 -5.20 17.14
CA ALA A 178 2.01 -4.95 18.10
C ALA A 178 3.11 -4.00 17.56
N SER A 179 3.12 -3.78 16.25
CA SER A 179 4.17 -2.99 15.58
C SER A 179 3.89 -1.49 15.51
N TYR A 180 2.69 -1.04 15.88
CA TYR A 180 2.31 0.37 15.77
C TYR A 180 3.21 1.31 16.57
N ARG A 181 3.66 2.36 15.91
CA ARG A 181 4.43 3.46 16.51
C ARG A 181 3.79 4.78 16.09
N TYR A 182 3.71 5.70 17.03
CA TYR A 182 3.10 7.01 16.87
C TYR A 182 4.13 8.07 17.22
N GLU A 183 4.49 8.89 16.25
CA GLU A 183 5.44 9.98 16.41
C GLU A 183 4.77 11.32 16.12
N LYS A 184 4.78 12.23 17.07
CA LYS A 184 4.29 13.59 16.84
C LYS A 184 5.27 14.35 15.96
N LEU A 185 4.79 14.90 14.86
CA LEU A 185 5.63 15.58 13.88
C LEU A 185 5.82 17.06 14.19
N ALA A 186 7.00 17.58 13.83
CA ALA A 186 7.17 19.01 13.70
C ALA A 186 6.39 19.52 12.46
N PRO A 187 5.86 20.76 12.49
CA PRO A 187 5.08 21.28 11.35
C PRO A 187 5.82 21.27 10.01
N ALA A 188 7.16 21.38 10.04
CA ALA A 188 7.99 21.35 8.83
C ALA A 188 8.11 19.96 8.19
N ASP A 189 7.83 18.90 8.95
CA ASP A 189 7.95 17.50 8.51
C ASP A 189 6.62 16.94 7.99
N VAL A 190 5.56 17.73 8.02
CA VAL A 190 4.22 17.30 7.60
C VAL A 190 4.12 17.32 6.08
N VAL A 191 3.92 16.14 5.49
CA VAL A 191 3.51 16.01 4.08
C VAL A 191 1.99 16.17 4.00
N THR A 192 1.56 17.22 3.31
CA THR A 192 0.13 17.48 3.12
C THR A 192 -0.45 16.68 1.96
N PRO A 193 -1.79 16.53 1.85
CA PRO A 193 -2.43 15.95 0.67
C PRO A 193 -2.01 16.60 -0.66
N ALA A 194 -1.75 17.91 -0.67
CA ALA A 194 -1.28 18.62 -1.85
C ALA A 194 0.13 18.15 -2.27
N ILE A 195 1.06 18.03 -1.32
CA ILE A 195 2.42 17.53 -1.57
C ILE A 195 2.37 16.06 -2.02
N ALA A 196 1.57 15.22 -1.34
CA ALA A 196 1.39 13.81 -1.69
C ALA A 196 0.79 13.61 -3.09
N ARG A 197 0.06 14.56 -3.61
CA ARG A 197 -0.46 14.57 -4.98
C ARG A 197 0.58 15.02 -6.00
N GLU A 198 1.37 16.03 -5.67
CA GLU A 198 2.33 16.64 -6.58
C GLU A 198 3.57 15.76 -6.81
N GLN A 199 4.12 15.19 -5.75
CA GLN A 199 5.37 14.42 -5.82
C GLN A 199 5.29 13.18 -6.74
N PRO A 200 4.23 12.34 -6.71
CA PRO A 200 4.11 11.18 -7.60
C PRO A 200 3.56 11.52 -9.00
N ALA A 201 3.17 12.76 -9.28
CA ALA A 201 2.58 13.16 -10.56
C ALA A 201 3.41 12.76 -11.81
N PRO A 202 4.76 12.84 -11.81
CA PRO A 202 5.56 12.36 -12.94
C PRO A 202 5.44 10.86 -13.20
N PHE A 203 5.24 10.06 -12.14
CA PHE A 203 5.02 8.62 -12.27
C PHE A 203 3.61 8.34 -12.82
N LEU A 204 2.60 9.04 -12.32
CA LEU A 204 1.23 8.91 -12.76
C LEU A 204 1.07 9.25 -14.25
N ALA A 205 1.77 10.28 -14.75
CA ALA A 205 1.77 10.66 -16.16
C ALA A 205 2.34 9.55 -17.07
N ARG A 206 3.30 8.73 -16.58
CA ARG A 206 3.86 7.59 -17.33
C ARG A 206 2.98 6.34 -17.26
N ALA A 207 2.26 6.13 -16.16
CA ALA A 207 1.38 4.98 -15.93
C ALA A 207 0.01 5.20 -16.55
N THR A 208 -0.07 5.31 -17.89
CA THR A 208 -1.33 5.58 -18.60
C THR A 208 -2.19 4.32 -18.76
N LEU A 209 -3.52 4.51 -18.89
CA LEU A 209 -4.46 3.41 -19.17
C LEU A 209 -4.13 2.68 -20.48
N ASP A 210 -3.65 3.40 -21.50
CA ASP A 210 -3.24 2.81 -22.78
C ASP A 210 -2.06 1.85 -22.64
N GLU A 211 -1.14 2.12 -21.72
CA GLU A 211 -0.02 1.20 -21.44
C GLU A 211 -0.49 -0.05 -20.72
N LEU A 212 -1.48 0.06 -19.83
CA LEU A 212 -2.12 -1.07 -19.16
C LEU A 212 -2.85 -1.95 -20.17
N SER A 213 -3.68 -1.35 -21.04
CA SER A 213 -4.48 -2.06 -22.07
C SER A 213 -3.62 -2.83 -23.05
N ARG A 214 -2.49 -2.27 -23.49
CA ARG A 214 -1.56 -2.94 -24.42
C ARG A 214 -0.80 -4.12 -23.79
N GLY A 215 -0.60 -4.08 -22.47
CA GLY A 215 0.03 -5.18 -21.73
C GLY A 215 -0.86 -6.42 -21.64
N ALA A 216 -2.19 -6.26 -21.54
CA ALA A 216 -3.15 -7.34 -21.41
C ALA A 216 -3.46 -8.06 -22.74
N ALA A 217 -3.44 -7.35 -23.88
CA ALA A 217 -3.79 -7.90 -25.20
C ALA A 217 -2.82 -8.96 -25.74
N GLY A 218 -1.63 -9.14 -25.13
CA GLY A 218 -0.64 -10.14 -25.53
C GLY A 218 -0.83 -11.54 -24.95
N SER A 219 -1.80 -11.75 -24.05
CA SER A 219 -1.99 -13.00 -23.30
C SER A 219 -3.27 -13.75 -23.72
N THR A 220 -3.34 -14.23 -24.97
CA THR A 220 -4.40 -15.19 -25.39
C THR A 220 -4.02 -16.62 -25.00
N GLY A 221 -3.91 -16.90 -23.74
CA GLY A 221 -3.84 -18.26 -23.21
C GLY A 221 -5.07 -18.48 -22.33
N ALA A 222 -6.05 -19.26 -22.83
CA ALA A 222 -7.23 -19.63 -22.07
C ALA A 222 -6.82 -20.36 -20.78
N CYS A 223 -6.79 -19.66 -19.65
CA CYS A 223 -6.70 -20.27 -18.34
C CYS A 223 -8.12 -20.41 -17.79
N ARG A 224 -8.54 -21.66 -17.51
CA ARG A 224 -9.79 -21.97 -16.85
C ARG A 224 -9.86 -21.23 -15.53
N ALA A 225 -10.97 -20.57 -15.30
CA ALA A 225 -11.34 -20.05 -14.01
C ALA A 225 -11.63 -21.21 -13.05
N ASP A 226 -10.59 -21.75 -12.41
CA ASP A 226 -10.80 -22.62 -11.28
C ASP A 226 -11.26 -21.75 -10.09
N ARG A 227 -12.43 -22.12 -9.56
CA ARG A 227 -13.05 -21.46 -8.41
C ARG A 227 -12.05 -21.39 -7.26
N ILE A 228 -11.56 -20.21 -6.96
CA ILE A 228 -10.89 -19.93 -5.69
C ILE A 228 -12.01 -19.90 -4.65
N THR A 229 -12.14 -21.00 -3.89
CA THR A 229 -13.01 -21.04 -2.72
C THR A 229 -12.37 -20.17 -1.64
N LEU A 230 -13.01 -19.04 -1.36
CA LEU A 230 -12.60 -18.14 -0.28
C LEU A 230 -12.98 -18.78 1.06
N PHE A 231 -12.01 -19.16 1.85
CA PHE A 231 -12.17 -19.46 3.28
C PHE A 231 -12.12 -18.19 4.10
#